data_d5dba0c4ff012f408761ae7b7b565cb7
#
_entry.id   d5dba0c4ff012f408761ae7b7b565cb7
#
_cell.length_a   1.000
_cell.length_b   1.000
_cell.length_c   1.000
_cell.angle_alpha   90.00
_cell.angle_beta   90.00
_cell.angle_gamma   90.00
#
_symmetry.space_group_name_H-M   'P 1'
#
loop_
_entity.id
_entity.type
_entity.pdbx_description
1 polymer ?
#
loop_
_entity_poly.entity_id
_entity_poly.type
_entity_poly.pdbx_seq_one_letter_code
_entity_poly.pdbx_strand_id
1 'polypeptide(L)'
;MKKYLLFLTAAAIAATSFTACDNKDDNEDPIVVAASKIKTIGVNYGDGVEGYEFVYDANNKISKIYNTWDGVAADTIVYDYSVAGKLTITKEDWPTVYELNAAGLVTKEIWDETSWASYAYNTEGYLTSVKEHWDGVDHNKYDVEITGTNVTKHTRYGDDGTVNRYKTFTFTTGDNKSELQQTNAVDSNWKTVGGLFGKPSSKLVDYLEYWDPGDEANKSRTTITYTFDTKNRIATMIRAGADWQESYTFTYYE
;
A
#
# COMPACT_ATOMS: atom_id res chain seq x y z
N MET A 1 -29.36 48.77 33.38
CA MET A 1 -29.25 48.83 31.91
C MET A 1 -27.77 48.77 31.54
N LYS A 2 -27.25 47.60 31.17
CA LYS A 2 -25.88 47.43 30.66
C LYS A 2 -26.01 46.87 29.25
N LYS A 3 -25.55 47.66 28.28
CA LYS A 3 -25.51 47.30 26.85
C LYS A 3 -24.27 46.45 26.62
N TYR A 4 -24.44 45.20 26.10
CA TYR A 4 -23.32 44.37 25.62
C TYR A 4 -23.15 44.66 24.14
N LEU A 5 -21.94 45.10 23.80
CA LEU A 5 -21.48 45.36 22.45
C LEU A 5 -20.90 44.03 21.89
N LEU A 6 -21.55 43.50 20.82
CA LEU A 6 -21.09 42.33 20.09
C LEU A 6 -20.03 42.77 19.08
N PHE A 7 -18.79 42.32 19.22
CA PHE A 7 -17.78 42.46 18.19
C PHE A 7 -17.84 41.27 17.23
N LEU A 8 -18.30 41.52 16.01
CA LEU A 8 -18.13 40.64 14.87
C LEU A 8 -16.73 40.87 14.30
N THR A 9 -15.83 39.91 14.46
CA THR A 9 -14.56 39.86 13.71
C THR A 9 -14.79 39.11 12.41
N ALA A 10 -14.86 39.82 11.29
CA ALA A 10 -14.85 39.26 9.96
C ALA A 10 -13.41 38.89 9.61
N ALA A 11 -13.12 37.58 9.46
CA ALA A 11 -11.86 37.10 8.90
C ALA A 11 -11.88 37.27 7.38
N ALA A 12 -11.13 38.25 6.88
CA ALA A 12 -10.90 38.42 5.46
C ALA A 12 -9.90 37.36 4.97
N ILE A 13 -10.36 36.45 4.12
CA ILE A 13 -9.50 35.54 3.37
C ILE A 13 -8.90 36.35 2.22
N ALA A 14 -7.61 36.68 2.33
CA ALA A 14 -6.85 37.29 1.24
C ALA A 14 -6.52 36.21 0.22
N ALA A 15 -7.22 36.21 -0.92
CA ALA A 15 -6.80 35.46 -2.10
C ALA A 15 -5.60 36.18 -2.71
N THR A 16 -4.39 35.66 -2.51
CA THR A 16 -3.19 36.11 -3.24
C THR A 16 -3.22 35.51 -4.64
N SER A 17 -3.61 36.31 -5.62
CA SER A 17 -3.37 36.03 -7.02
C SER A 17 -1.86 36.12 -7.30
N PHE A 18 -1.22 34.98 -7.58
CA PHE A 18 0.13 34.97 -8.12
C PHE A 18 0.09 35.40 -9.59
N THR A 19 0.50 36.59 -9.87
CA THR A 19 0.89 37.00 -11.22
C THR A 19 2.22 36.34 -11.55
N ALA A 20 2.20 35.47 -12.56
CA ALA A 20 3.41 34.90 -13.12
C ALA A 20 4.26 36.01 -13.74
N CYS A 21 5.44 36.25 -13.17
CA CYS A 21 6.52 36.99 -13.85
C CYS A 21 7.27 35.99 -14.73
N ASP A 22 7.25 36.30 -16.02
CA ASP A 22 7.98 35.63 -17.09
C ASP A 22 9.49 35.89 -16.91
N ASN A 23 10.22 35.00 -16.27
CA ASN A 23 11.69 34.96 -16.31
C ASN A 23 12.06 33.58 -16.88
N LYS A 24 12.51 33.61 -18.14
CA LYS A 24 13.21 32.50 -18.77
C LYS A 24 14.56 32.30 -18.08
N ASP A 25 14.58 31.42 -17.10
CA ASP A 25 15.79 30.74 -16.66
C ASP A 25 15.54 29.24 -16.89
N ASP A 26 16.40 28.60 -17.68
CA ASP A 26 16.37 27.22 -18.13
C ASP A 26 16.61 26.20 -16.97
N ASN A 27 15.91 26.37 -15.87
CA ASN A 27 15.70 25.33 -14.86
C ASN A 27 14.26 24.82 -15.03
N GLU A 28 14.07 23.86 -15.94
CA GLU A 28 12.87 23.07 -15.93
C GLU A 28 12.78 22.38 -14.56
N ASP A 29 11.88 22.85 -13.71
CA ASP A 29 11.48 22.11 -12.51
C ASP A 29 11.17 20.67 -12.94
N PRO A 30 11.69 19.65 -12.24
CA PRO A 30 11.43 18.28 -12.61
C PRO A 30 9.92 18.08 -12.64
N ILE A 31 9.37 17.80 -13.84
CA ILE A 31 7.98 17.45 -14.01
C ILE A 31 7.72 16.26 -13.09
N VAL A 32 7.01 16.50 -11.99
CA VAL A 32 6.53 15.44 -11.12
C VAL A 32 5.45 14.72 -11.92
N VAL A 33 5.89 13.70 -12.69
CA VAL A 33 4.97 12.81 -13.38
C VAL A 33 4.20 12.10 -12.28
N ALA A 34 2.93 12.44 -12.11
CA ALA A 34 2.03 11.71 -11.22
C ALA A 34 2.11 10.23 -11.61
N ALA A 35 2.32 9.35 -10.63
CA ALA A 35 2.38 7.91 -10.87
C ALA A 35 1.09 7.50 -11.58
N SER A 36 1.22 6.89 -12.76
CA SER A 36 0.07 6.41 -13.51
C SER A 36 -0.55 5.25 -12.76
N LYS A 37 -1.89 5.26 -12.64
CA LYS A 37 -2.62 4.23 -11.91
C LYS A 37 -2.50 2.88 -12.58
N ILE A 38 -2.28 1.85 -11.79
CA ILE A 38 -2.30 0.47 -12.24
C ILE A 38 -3.71 0.14 -12.74
N LYS A 39 -3.80 -0.36 -13.98
CA LYS A 39 -5.05 -0.85 -14.58
C LYS A 39 -5.19 -2.34 -14.37
N THR A 40 -4.14 -3.12 -14.66
CA THR A 40 -4.17 -4.57 -14.46
C THR A 40 -2.89 -5.07 -13.81
N ILE A 41 -3.03 -6.18 -13.07
CA ILE A 41 -1.92 -7.03 -12.62
C ILE A 41 -2.25 -8.45 -13.07
N GLY A 42 -1.34 -9.10 -13.78
CA GLY A 42 -1.37 -10.54 -14.03
C GLY A 42 -0.27 -11.20 -13.21
N VAL A 43 -0.57 -12.29 -12.54
CA VAL A 43 0.38 -13.06 -11.73
C VAL A 43 0.42 -14.49 -12.27
N ASN A 44 1.58 -14.92 -12.77
CA ASN A 44 1.78 -16.28 -13.24
C ASN A 44 2.58 -17.06 -12.19
N TYR A 45 1.97 -18.09 -11.64
CA TYR A 45 2.54 -19.01 -10.65
C TYR A 45 3.19 -20.26 -11.28
N GLY A 46 3.10 -20.42 -12.60
CA GLY A 46 3.60 -21.58 -13.33
C GLY A 46 2.53 -22.62 -13.64
N ASP A 47 1.54 -22.77 -12.79
CA ASP A 47 0.38 -23.68 -12.94
C ASP A 47 -0.93 -22.96 -13.28
N GLY A 48 -0.92 -21.62 -13.33
CA GLY A 48 -2.05 -20.77 -13.67
C GLY A 48 -1.71 -19.30 -13.62
N VAL A 49 -2.59 -18.48 -14.21
CA VAL A 49 -2.47 -17.02 -14.23
C VAL A 49 -3.65 -16.40 -13.49
N GLU A 50 -3.36 -15.72 -12.39
CA GLU A 50 -4.32 -14.88 -11.70
C GLU A 50 -4.27 -13.46 -12.27
N GLY A 51 -5.43 -12.89 -12.62
CA GLY A 51 -5.56 -11.55 -13.16
C GLY A 51 -6.39 -10.65 -12.27
N TYR A 52 -5.97 -9.37 -12.15
CA TYR A 52 -6.70 -8.32 -11.46
C TYR A 52 -6.88 -7.11 -12.37
N GLU A 53 -8.11 -6.65 -12.58
CA GLU A 53 -8.40 -5.38 -13.25
C GLU A 53 -8.98 -4.40 -12.24
N PHE A 54 -8.32 -3.25 -12.08
CA PHE A 54 -8.68 -2.21 -11.12
C PHE A 54 -9.55 -1.14 -11.77
N VAL A 55 -10.69 -0.84 -11.15
CA VAL A 55 -11.60 0.24 -11.55
C VAL A 55 -11.56 1.32 -10.47
N TYR A 56 -11.40 2.57 -10.89
CA TYR A 56 -11.34 3.73 -9.98
C TYR A 56 -12.61 4.58 -10.10
N ASP A 57 -13.01 5.19 -8.99
CA ASP A 57 -14.08 6.18 -8.96
C ASP A 57 -13.60 7.57 -9.43
N ALA A 58 -14.51 8.54 -9.46
CA ALA A 58 -14.23 9.93 -9.84
C ALA A 58 -13.23 10.64 -8.87
N ASN A 59 -13.04 10.12 -7.65
CA ASN A 59 -12.10 10.62 -6.66
C ASN A 59 -10.76 9.91 -6.73
N ASN A 60 -10.58 9.08 -7.77
CA ASN A 60 -9.37 8.29 -7.96
C ASN A 60 -9.11 7.22 -6.90
N LYS A 61 -10.13 6.75 -6.20
CA LYS A 61 -10.06 5.60 -5.31
C LYS A 61 -10.48 4.32 -6.04
N ILE A 62 -9.91 3.18 -5.67
CA ILE A 62 -10.37 1.89 -6.19
C ILE A 62 -11.83 1.70 -5.78
N SER A 63 -12.71 1.45 -6.75
CA SER A 63 -14.13 1.15 -6.54
C SER A 63 -14.43 -0.33 -6.72
N LYS A 64 -13.69 -1.01 -7.63
CA LYS A 64 -13.83 -2.44 -7.89
C LYS A 64 -12.51 -3.05 -8.34
N ILE A 65 -12.38 -4.34 -8.13
CA ILE A 65 -11.34 -5.17 -8.74
C ILE A 65 -12.04 -6.39 -9.33
N TYR A 66 -11.85 -6.64 -10.61
CA TYR A 66 -12.26 -7.89 -11.24
C TYR A 66 -11.11 -8.88 -11.15
N ASN A 67 -11.36 -10.02 -10.51
CA ASN A 67 -10.40 -11.12 -10.41
C ASN A 67 -10.71 -12.18 -11.46
N THR A 68 -9.68 -12.74 -12.08
CA THR A 68 -9.77 -13.82 -13.05
C THR A 68 -8.75 -14.90 -12.73
N TRP A 69 -9.06 -16.14 -13.09
CA TRP A 69 -8.12 -17.26 -13.12
C TRP A 69 -8.09 -17.83 -14.54
N ASP A 70 -6.89 -17.89 -15.14
CA ASP A 70 -6.69 -18.28 -16.54
C ASP A 70 -7.61 -17.57 -17.54
N GLY A 71 -7.88 -16.28 -17.28
CA GLY A 71 -8.77 -15.45 -18.09
C GLY A 71 -10.27 -15.69 -17.87
N VAL A 72 -10.65 -16.61 -16.98
CA VAL A 72 -12.04 -16.85 -16.60
C VAL A 72 -12.38 -15.99 -15.39
N ALA A 73 -13.53 -15.30 -15.40
CA ALA A 73 -13.99 -14.50 -14.26
C ALA A 73 -14.11 -15.41 -13.03
N ALA A 74 -13.38 -15.05 -11.97
CA ALA A 74 -13.39 -15.79 -10.71
C ALA A 74 -14.21 -15.04 -9.66
N ASP A 75 -13.96 -13.72 -9.48
CA ASP A 75 -14.57 -12.94 -8.42
C ASP A 75 -14.60 -11.44 -8.72
N THR A 76 -15.40 -10.69 -7.98
CA THR A 76 -15.42 -9.23 -7.99
C THR A 76 -15.29 -8.70 -6.57
N ILE A 77 -14.26 -7.89 -6.33
CA ILE A 77 -14.03 -7.21 -5.06
C ILE A 77 -14.58 -5.80 -5.17
N VAL A 78 -15.54 -5.45 -4.31
CA VAL A 78 -16.21 -4.13 -4.32
C VAL A 78 -15.75 -3.29 -3.14
N TYR A 79 -15.42 -2.02 -3.40
CA TYR A 79 -14.98 -1.04 -2.41
C TYR A 79 -16.06 0.02 -2.22
N ASP A 80 -16.63 0.10 -1.02
CA ASP A 80 -17.67 1.07 -0.66
C ASP A 80 -17.14 2.08 0.38
N TYR A 81 -17.04 3.35 -0.03
CA TYR A 81 -16.62 4.49 0.79
C TYR A 81 -17.82 5.39 1.20
N SER A 82 -19.05 4.91 1.10
CA SER A 82 -20.26 5.71 1.36
C SER A 82 -20.36 6.22 2.79
N VAL A 83 -19.71 5.54 3.74
CA VAL A 83 -19.67 5.95 5.15
C VAL A 83 -18.37 6.69 5.44
N ALA A 84 -18.47 7.93 5.92
CA ALA A 84 -17.30 8.75 6.26
C ALA A 84 -16.38 8.07 7.29
N GLY A 85 -15.08 8.02 6.99
CA GLY A 85 -14.07 7.37 7.84
C GLY A 85 -14.11 5.85 7.81
N LYS A 86 -14.90 5.24 6.90
CA LYS A 86 -14.97 3.79 6.73
C LYS A 86 -14.81 3.39 5.27
N LEU A 87 -14.36 2.17 5.09
CA LEU A 87 -14.32 1.45 3.82
C LEU A 87 -14.89 0.06 4.07
N THR A 88 -15.88 -0.36 3.29
CA THR A 88 -16.31 -1.76 3.26
C THR A 88 -15.77 -2.40 2.00
N ILE A 89 -15.05 -3.50 2.15
CA ILE A 89 -14.58 -4.33 1.02
C ILE A 89 -15.37 -5.62 1.05
N THR A 90 -16.11 -5.88 -0.05
CA THR A 90 -16.90 -7.11 -0.20
C THR A 90 -16.25 -8.00 -1.25
N LYS A 91 -15.92 -9.22 -0.86
CA LYS A 91 -15.43 -10.29 -1.72
C LYS A 91 -16.33 -11.51 -1.52
N GLU A 92 -16.87 -12.11 -2.61
CA GLU A 92 -17.72 -13.31 -2.55
C GLU A 92 -18.88 -13.19 -1.53
N ASP A 93 -19.53 -12.01 -1.49
CA ASP A 93 -20.61 -11.67 -0.53
C ASP A 93 -20.17 -11.56 0.95
N TRP A 94 -18.87 -11.63 1.24
CA TRP A 94 -18.32 -11.44 2.58
C TRP A 94 -17.77 -10.00 2.75
N PRO A 95 -18.47 -9.13 3.49
CA PRO A 95 -18.00 -7.79 3.76
C PRO A 95 -16.96 -7.78 4.88
N THR A 96 -15.87 -7.06 4.67
CA THR A 96 -14.93 -6.68 5.73
C THR A 96 -14.96 -5.16 5.88
N VAL A 97 -15.10 -4.68 7.11
CA VAL A 97 -15.16 -3.25 7.42
C VAL A 97 -13.80 -2.77 7.88
N TYR A 98 -13.36 -1.65 7.29
CA TYR A 98 -12.13 -0.96 7.64
C TYR A 98 -12.44 0.42 8.19
N GLU A 99 -11.77 0.83 9.25
CA GLU A 99 -11.75 2.22 9.72
C GLU A 99 -10.56 2.94 9.10
N LEU A 100 -10.80 4.19 8.67
CA LEU A 100 -9.80 5.01 8.01
C LEU A 100 -9.48 6.24 8.85
N ASN A 101 -8.20 6.64 8.89
CA ASN A 101 -7.81 7.93 9.44
C ASN A 101 -8.10 9.08 8.44
N ALA A 102 -7.82 10.32 8.86
CA ALA A 102 -8.03 11.51 8.02
C ALA A 102 -7.20 11.52 6.72
N ALA A 103 -6.11 10.75 6.65
CA ALA A 103 -5.30 10.59 5.45
C ALA A 103 -5.82 9.47 4.53
N GLY A 104 -6.90 8.76 4.92
CA GLY A 104 -7.46 7.65 4.17
C GLY A 104 -6.73 6.32 4.36
N LEU A 105 -5.83 6.22 5.34
CA LEU A 105 -5.12 4.99 5.65
C LEU A 105 -5.96 4.12 6.61
N VAL A 106 -5.94 2.82 6.39
CA VAL A 106 -6.61 1.83 7.25
C VAL A 106 -5.97 1.85 8.65
N THR A 107 -6.76 2.10 9.68
CA THR A 107 -6.33 2.01 11.08
C THR A 107 -6.85 0.76 11.78
N LYS A 108 -7.94 0.18 11.25
CA LYS A 108 -8.54 -1.03 11.80
C LYS A 108 -9.19 -1.83 10.68
N GLU A 109 -9.01 -3.15 10.67
CA GLU A 109 -9.71 -4.13 9.86
C GLU A 109 -10.57 -4.97 10.81
N ILE A 110 -11.90 -4.92 10.68
CA ILE A 110 -12.85 -5.54 11.60
C ILE A 110 -13.32 -6.86 10.98
N TRP A 111 -13.06 -7.97 11.65
CA TRP A 111 -13.49 -9.30 11.23
C TRP A 111 -14.84 -9.65 11.86
N ASP A 112 -15.01 -9.32 13.17
CA ASP A 112 -16.25 -9.45 13.91
C ASP A 112 -16.27 -8.47 15.10
N GLU A 113 -17.28 -8.59 16.00
CA GLU A 113 -17.45 -7.69 17.16
C GLU A 113 -16.30 -7.79 18.16
N THR A 114 -15.56 -8.91 18.20
CA THR A 114 -14.54 -9.23 19.19
C THR A 114 -13.14 -9.39 18.61
N SER A 115 -13.03 -9.39 17.27
CA SER A 115 -11.77 -9.69 16.56
C SER A 115 -11.50 -8.66 15.45
N TRP A 116 -10.29 -8.09 15.46
CA TRP A 116 -9.85 -7.11 14.45
C TRP A 116 -8.32 -7.04 14.35
N ALA A 117 -7.81 -6.47 13.26
CA ALA A 117 -6.44 -6.01 13.18
C ALA A 117 -6.37 -4.48 13.32
N SER A 118 -5.32 -3.96 13.94
CA SER A 118 -5.02 -2.53 14.04
C SER A 118 -3.67 -2.21 13.39
N TYR A 119 -3.61 -1.04 12.74
CA TYR A 119 -2.47 -0.60 11.93
C TYR A 119 -1.99 0.75 12.44
N ALA A 120 -0.70 0.87 12.77
CA ALA A 120 -0.09 2.11 13.21
C ALA A 120 0.87 2.64 12.13
N TYR A 121 0.97 3.97 12.04
CA TYR A 121 1.77 4.67 11.04
C TYR A 121 2.65 5.73 11.70
N ASN A 122 3.80 6.00 11.11
CA ASN A 122 4.57 7.17 11.49
C ASN A 122 3.95 8.46 10.88
N THR A 123 4.51 9.61 11.24
CA THR A 123 4.03 10.92 10.76
C THR A 123 4.14 11.10 9.25
N GLU A 124 5.01 10.33 8.59
CA GLU A 124 5.20 10.35 7.14
C GLU A 124 4.21 9.44 6.40
N GLY A 125 3.46 8.59 7.12
CA GLY A 125 2.46 7.68 6.57
C GLY A 125 2.99 6.29 6.20
N TYR A 126 4.17 5.88 6.69
CA TYR A 126 4.65 4.51 6.58
C TYR A 126 4.08 3.65 7.70
N LEU A 127 3.66 2.43 7.36
CA LEU A 127 3.21 1.44 8.34
C LEU A 127 4.37 1.08 9.29
N THR A 128 4.13 1.12 10.61
CA THR A 128 5.14 0.81 11.64
C THR A 128 4.81 -0.44 12.43
N SER A 129 3.54 -0.78 12.59
CA SER A 129 3.15 -2.02 13.26
C SER A 129 1.77 -2.49 12.87
N VAL A 130 1.53 -3.79 13.02
CA VAL A 130 0.22 -4.44 12.93
C VAL A 130 0.02 -5.26 14.19
N LYS A 131 -1.16 -5.11 14.81
CA LYS A 131 -1.62 -5.94 15.92
C LYS A 131 -2.93 -6.60 15.56
N GLU A 132 -3.14 -7.80 16.03
CA GLU A 132 -4.42 -8.50 15.99
C GLU A 132 -5.02 -8.52 17.38
N HIS A 133 -6.33 -8.30 17.47
CA HIS A 133 -7.09 -8.39 18.71
C HIS A 133 -8.04 -9.59 18.62
N TRP A 134 -7.91 -10.52 19.53
CA TRP A 134 -8.80 -11.66 19.69
C TRP A 134 -8.72 -12.18 21.14
N ASP A 135 -9.77 -12.84 21.61
CA ASP A 135 -9.90 -13.32 23.00
C ASP A 135 -9.70 -12.20 24.06
N GLY A 136 -10.05 -10.94 23.68
CA GLY A 136 -9.93 -9.78 24.58
C GLY A 136 -8.50 -9.27 24.80
N VAL A 137 -7.52 -9.73 24.01
CA VAL A 137 -6.09 -9.39 24.13
C VAL A 137 -5.53 -8.90 22.80
N ASP A 138 -4.63 -7.91 22.85
CA ASP A 138 -3.86 -7.45 21.69
C ASP A 138 -2.60 -8.31 21.52
N HIS A 139 -2.43 -8.86 20.34
CA HIS A 139 -1.26 -9.65 19.93
C HIS A 139 -0.46 -8.87 18.89
N ASN A 140 0.83 -8.70 19.09
CA ASN A 140 1.69 -8.15 18.05
C ASN A 140 1.75 -9.14 16.89
N LYS A 141 1.55 -8.63 15.66
CA LYS A 141 1.68 -9.44 14.43
C LYS A 141 2.93 -9.08 13.66
N TYR A 142 3.16 -7.78 13.47
CA TYR A 142 4.34 -7.25 12.79
C TYR A 142 4.83 -5.97 13.43
N ASP A 143 6.16 -5.83 13.52
CA ASP A 143 6.84 -4.55 13.63
C ASP A 143 7.58 -4.28 12.31
N VAL A 144 7.59 -3.00 11.89
CA VAL A 144 8.16 -2.56 10.61
C VAL A 144 9.21 -1.49 10.88
N GLU A 145 10.44 -1.75 10.45
CA GLU A 145 11.54 -0.79 10.53
C GLU A 145 11.67 -0.03 9.20
N ILE A 146 11.83 1.30 9.30
CA ILE A 146 11.96 2.21 8.16
C ILE A 146 13.30 2.94 8.28
N THR A 147 14.07 2.99 7.19
CA THR A 147 15.28 3.79 7.09
C THR A 147 15.12 4.78 5.94
N GLY A 148 15.10 6.08 6.27
CA GLY A 148 14.74 7.11 5.31
C GLY A 148 13.32 6.89 4.80
N THR A 149 13.16 6.66 3.51
CA THR A 149 11.87 6.45 2.84
C THR A 149 11.62 4.99 2.44
N ASN A 150 12.38 4.04 2.99
CA ASN A 150 12.29 2.63 2.64
C ASN A 150 12.02 1.76 3.86
N VAL A 151 11.11 0.82 3.73
CA VAL A 151 10.87 -0.24 4.71
C VAL A 151 12.02 -1.24 4.63
N THR A 152 12.82 -1.35 5.68
CA THR A 152 14.06 -2.16 5.66
C THR A 152 13.91 -3.50 6.33
N LYS A 153 12.96 -3.65 7.26
CA LYS A 153 12.77 -4.92 7.96
C LYS A 153 11.35 -5.09 8.47
N HIS A 154 10.89 -6.33 8.47
CA HIS A 154 9.73 -6.79 9.24
C HIS A 154 10.19 -7.77 10.31
N THR A 155 9.63 -7.62 11.49
CA THR A 155 9.65 -8.63 12.56
C THR A 155 8.25 -9.19 12.69
N ARG A 156 8.07 -10.48 12.45
CA ARG A 156 6.79 -11.18 12.62
C ARG A 156 6.77 -11.90 13.95
N TYR A 157 5.62 -11.85 14.61
CA TYR A 157 5.36 -12.53 15.87
C TYR A 157 4.41 -13.70 15.69
N GLY A 158 4.57 -14.73 16.51
CA GLY A 158 3.60 -15.80 16.69
C GLY A 158 2.50 -15.41 17.67
N ASP A 159 1.49 -16.26 17.79
CA ASP A 159 0.35 -16.02 18.67
C ASP A 159 0.75 -16.04 20.16
N ASP A 160 1.88 -16.66 20.49
CA ASP A 160 2.50 -16.65 21.82
C ASP A 160 3.28 -15.35 22.13
N GLY A 161 3.31 -14.39 21.20
CA GLY A 161 4.04 -13.13 21.29
C GLY A 161 5.54 -13.25 21.08
N THR A 162 6.07 -14.45 20.78
CA THR A 162 7.48 -14.61 20.43
C THR A 162 7.73 -14.26 18.97
N VAL A 163 8.94 -13.78 18.65
CA VAL A 163 9.33 -13.56 17.27
C VAL A 163 9.44 -14.90 16.58
N ASN A 164 8.74 -15.06 15.46
CA ASN A 164 8.78 -16.28 14.66
C ASN A 164 9.47 -16.10 13.30
N ARG A 165 9.65 -14.85 12.82
CA ARG A 165 10.35 -14.59 11.55
C ARG A 165 10.87 -13.16 11.44
N TYR A 166 12.03 -13.03 10.83
CA TYR A 166 12.55 -11.78 10.31
C TYR A 166 12.48 -11.76 8.79
N LYS A 167 12.23 -10.60 8.21
CA LYS A 167 12.33 -10.34 6.76
C LYS A 167 13.04 -9.01 6.56
N THR A 168 14.10 -8.98 5.76
CA THR A 168 14.81 -7.75 5.39
C THR A 168 14.70 -7.49 3.90
N PHE A 169 14.82 -6.22 3.52
CA PHE A 169 14.71 -5.76 2.14
C PHE A 169 15.98 -5.02 1.75
N THR A 170 16.52 -5.37 0.60
CA THR A 170 17.60 -4.65 -0.06
C THR A 170 17.04 -4.00 -1.32
N PHE A 171 17.49 -2.79 -1.62
CA PHE A 171 16.91 -1.96 -2.66
C PHE A 171 17.88 -1.73 -3.81
N THR A 172 17.34 -1.64 -5.03
CA THR A 172 18.05 -1.14 -6.20
C THR A 172 18.30 0.38 -6.04
N THR A 173 19.07 0.97 -6.97
CA THR A 173 19.19 2.43 -7.08
C THR A 173 17.95 3.07 -7.75
N GLY A 174 17.10 2.26 -8.41
CA GLY A 174 15.92 2.73 -9.14
C GLY A 174 14.79 3.19 -8.23
N ASP A 175 14.08 4.24 -8.64
CA ASP A 175 12.91 4.74 -7.92
C ASP A 175 11.68 3.88 -8.16
N ASN A 176 10.91 3.65 -7.11
CA ASN A 176 9.60 3.01 -7.19
C ASN A 176 8.55 4.06 -7.63
N LYS A 177 8.35 4.19 -8.94
CA LYS A 177 7.36 5.11 -9.54
C LYS A 177 5.96 4.50 -9.63
N SER A 178 5.76 3.31 -9.10
CA SER A 178 4.47 2.64 -9.04
C SER A 178 3.81 2.83 -7.66
N GLU A 179 2.50 2.73 -7.61
CA GLU A 179 1.76 2.68 -6.34
C GLU A 179 1.86 1.31 -5.66
N LEU A 180 2.70 0.41 -6.18
CA LEU A 180 2.84 -0.96 -5.71
C LEU A 180 3.64 -1.02 -4.42
N GLN A 181 3.04 -1.54 -3.37
CA GLN A 181 3.73 -1.83 -2.11
C GLN A 181 4.42 -3.19 -2.18
N GLN A 182 5.72 -3.19 -2.47
CA GLN A 182 6.54 -4.41 -2.54
C GLN A 182 7.00 -4.90 -1.16
N THR A 183 6.90 -4.05 -0.16
CA THR A 183 7.38 -4.28 1.22
C THR A 183 6.23 -4.31 2.22
N ASN A 184 5.03 -4.77 1.79
CA ASN A 184 3.87 -4.77 2.66
C ASN A 184 3.92 -5.92 3.68
N ALA A 185 3.44 -5.63 4.91
CA ALA A 185 3.15 -6.63 5.93
C ALA A 185 1.74 -7.24 5.79
N VAL A 186 0.96 -6.79 4.80
CA VAL A 186 -0.41 -7.26 4.55
C VAL A 186 -0.39 -8.27 3.40
N ASP A 187 -0.83 -9.48 3.69
CA ASP A 187 -0.80 -10.61 2.75
C ASP A 187 -1.99 -10.54 1.78
N SER A 188 -1.83 -9.89 0.64
CA SER A 188 -2.71 -10.05 -0.54
C SER A 188 -2.22 -9.19 -1.70
N ASN A 189 -2.09 -9.74 -2.90
CA ASN A 189 -1.62 -9.02 -4.09
C ASN A 189 -2.49 -7.77 -4.40
N TRP A 190 -3.81 -7.88 -4.27
CA TRP A 190 -4.73 -6.77 -4.55
C TRP A 190 -4.74 -5.67 -3.45
N LYS A 191 -4.40 -5.99 -2.20
CA LYS A 191 -4.25 -5.01 -1.10
C LYS A 191 -3.00 -4.15 -1.25
N THR A 192 -2.07 -4.52 -2.13
CA THR A 192 -0.81 -3.78 -2.33
C THR A 192 -0.94 -2.55 -3.22
N VAL A 193 -2.12 -2.34 -3.83
CA VAL A 193 -2.43 -1.21 -4.69
C VAL A 193 -3.36 -0.23 -3.98
N GLY A 194 -3.24 1.06 -4.29
CA GLY A 194 -4.14 2.11 -3.78
C GLY A 194 -3.74 2.75 -2.45
N GLY A 195 -2.59 2.35 -1.87
CA GLY A 195 -1.99 3.05 -0.72
C GLY A 195 -2.77 2.98 0.60
N LEU A 196 -3.77 2.10 0.73
CA LEU A 196 -4.63 1.96 1.92
C LEU A 196 -3.85 1.59 3.18
N PHE A 197 -2.75 0.83 3.03
CA PHE A 197 -1.93 0.32 4.14
C PHE A 197 -0.59 1.07 4.27
N GLY A 198 -0.56 2.35 3.92
CA GLY A 198 0.59 3.22 4.06
C GLY A 198 1.37 3.45 2.76
N LYS A 199 2.40 4.26 2.86
CA LYS A 199 3.25 4.59 1.72
C LYS A 199 4.14 3.41 1.32
N PRO A 200 4.33 3.17 0.00
CA PRO A 200 5.34 2.23 -0.47
C PRO A 200 6.75 2.76 -0.23
N SER A 201 7.74 1.86 -0.20
CA SER A 201 9.16 2.24 -0.25
C SER A 201 9.45 3.05 -1.51
N SER A 202 10.29 4.09 -1.40
CA SER A 202 10.63 4.97 -2.53
C SER A 202 11.53 4.29 -3.57
N LYS A 203 12.22 3.22 -3.18
CA LYS A 203 13.10 2.44 -4.07
C LYS A 203 12.47 1.08 -4.37
N LEU A 204 12.86 0.52 -5.52
CA LEU A 204 12.49 -0.84 -5.91
C LEU A 204 13.30 -1.86 -5.11
N VAL A 205 12.64 -2.91 -4.63
CA VAL A 205 13.32 -4.00 -3.92
C VAL A 205 14.16 -4.81 -4.90
N ASP A 206 15.44 -5.01 -4.59
CA ASP A 206 16.36 -5.87 -5.35
C ASP A 206 16.18 -7.33 -4.92
N TYR A 207 16.26 -7.56 -3.61
CA TYR A 207 15.94 -8.85 -3.02
C TYR A 207 15.43 -8.69 -1.59
N LEU A 208 14.78 -9.73 -1.10
CA LEU A 208 14.43 -9.87 0.30
C LEU A 208 15.05 -11.17 0.86
N GLU A 209 15.37 -11.13 2.14
CA GLU A 209 15.80 -12.30 2.89
C GLU A 209 14.87 -12.51 4.08
N TYR A 210 14.60 -13.77 4.40
CA TYR A 210 13.82 -14.10 5.59
C TYR A 210 14.44 -15.34 6.29
N TRP A 211 14.29 -15.35 7.61
CA TRP A 211 14.80 -16.41 8.47
C TRP A 211 14.04 -16.44 9.79
N ASP A 212 14.04 -17.59 10.44
CA ASP A 212 13.50 -17.75 11.78
C ASP A 212 14.56 -17.42 12.84
N PRO A 213 14.20 -16.95 14.06
CA PRO A 213 15.14 -16.63 15.12
C PRO A 213 16.11 -17.80 15.42
N GLY A 214 17.41 -17.48 15.50
CA GLY A 214 18.45 -18.47 15.74
C GLY A 214 18.94 -19.21 14.48
N ASP A 215 18.35 -18.93 13.30
CA ASP A 215 18.71 -19.57 12.03
C ASP A 215 19.25 -18.56 10.99
N GLU A 216 19.96 -17.54 11.45
CA GLU A 216 20.52 -16.49 10.58
C GLU A 216 21.51 -17.04 9.53
N ALA A 217 22.08 -18.23 9.75
CA ALA A 217 23.00 -18.87 8.81
C ALA A 217 22.28 -19.45 7.57
N ASN A 218 20.97 -19.76 7.68
CA ASN A 218 20.17 -20.43 6.65
C ASN A 218 19.06 -19.51 6.09
N LYS A 219 19.42 -18.26 5.79
CA LYS A 219 18.47 -17.31 5.20
C LYS A 219 17.97 -17.79 3.85
N SER A 220 16.67 -17.75 3.68
CA SER A 220 16.06 -17.87 2.36
C SER A 220 16.05 -16.51 1.67
N ARG A 221 16.39 -16.48 0.38
CA ARG A 221 16.42 -15.26 -0.43
C ARG A 221 15.42 -15.36 -1.57
N THR A 222 14.70 -14.26 -1.80
CA THR A 222 13.91 -14.02 -3.01
C THR A 222 14.51 -12.84 -3.75
N THR A 223 14.96 -13.04 -4.97
CA THR A 223 15.43 -11.97 -5.86
C THR A 223 14.26 -11.40 -6.66
N ILE A 224 14.35 -10.12 -7.00
CA ILE A 224 13.30 -9.43 -7.77
C ILE A 224 13.95 -8.70 -8.94
N THR A 225 13.45 -8.97 -10.15
CA THR A 225 13.91 -8.30 -11.36
C THR A 225 12.76 -7.60 -12.05
N TYR A 226 13.06 -6.53 -12.80
CA TYR A 226 12.05 -5.68 -13.42
C TYR A 226 12.36 -5.41 -14.88
N THR A 227 11.30 -5.25 -15.68
CA THR A 227 11.35 -4.51 -16.93
C THR A 227 10.44 -3.29 -16.83
N PHE A 228 10.68 -2.30 -17.69
CA PHE A 228 9.95 -1.04 -17.65
C PHE A 228 9.33 -0.74 -18.99
N ASP A 229 8.20 -0.05 -18.98
CA ASP A 229 7.57 0.49 -20.17
C ASP A 229 8.27 1.79 -20.65
N THR A 230 7.77 2.37 -21.72
CA THR A 230 8.32 3.60 -22.31
C THR A 230 8.19 4.85 -21.41
N LYS A 231 7.31 4.80 -20.41
CA LYS A 231 7.12 5.84 -19.38
C LYS A 231 7.91 5.55 -18.09
N ASN A 232 8.80 4.53 -18.14
CA ASN A 232 9.62 4.08 -17.01
C ASN A 232 8.79 3.61 -15.78
N ARG A 233 7.61 2.99 -16.05
CA ARG A 233 6.79 2.30 -15.06
C ARG A 233 7.11 0.80 -15.15
N ILE A 234 6.92 0.05 -14.07
CA ILE A 234 7.16 -1.41 -14.06
C ILE A 234 6.22 -2.07 -15.07
N ALA A 235 6.77 -2.70 -16.13
CA ALA A 235 5.98 -3.50 -17.08
C ALA A 235 5.90 -4.95 -16.62
N THR A 236 7.02 -5.50 -16.14
CA THR A 236 7.05 -6.84 -15.54
C THR A 236 7.88 -6.84 -14.27
N MET A 237 7.55 -7.75 -13.37
CA MET A 237 8.33 -8.06 -12.17
C MET A 237 8.43 -9.58 -12.06
N ILE A 238 9.63 -10.10 -11.83
CA ILE A 238 9.86 -11.52 -11.58
C ILE A 238 10.38 -11.65 -10.16
N ARG A 239 9.77 -12.51 -9.38
CA ARG A 239 10.21 -12.92 -8.05
C ARG A 239 10.68 -14.36 -8.13
N ALA A 240 11.90 -14.65 -7.69
CA ALA A 240 12.47 -15.98 -7.75
C ALA A 240 13.14 -16.36 -6.42
N GLY A 241 12.79 -17.50 -5.87
CA GLY A 241 13.46 -18.20 -4.79
C GLY A 241 14.35 -19.31 -5.32
N ALA A 242 14.77 -20.25 -4.46
CA ALA A 242 15.64 -21.36 -4.85
C ALA A 242 14.96 -22.32 -5.86
N ASP A 243 13.69 -22.65 -5.61
CA ASP A 243 12.96 -23.69 -6.35
C ASP A 243 11.63 -23.20 -6.94
N TRP A 244 11.38 -21.89 -6.95
CA TRP A 244 10.13 -21.31 -7.44
C TRP A 244 10.36 -19.97 -8.11
N GLN A 245 9.44 -19.62 -9.00
CA GLN A 245 9.40 -18.33 -9.67
C GLN A 245 7.95 -17.90 -9.88
N GLU A 246 7.69 -16.62 -9.68
CA GLU A 246 6.44 -15.95 -10.03
C GLU A 246 6.75 -14.80 -10.97
N SER A 247 5.89 -14.56 -11.94
CA SER A 247 6.02 -13.39 -12.80
C SER A 247 4.75 -12.54 -12.78
N TYR A 248 4.95 -11.23 -12.71
CA TYR A 248 3.91 -10.22 -12.67
C TYR A 248 3.98 -9.38 -13.94
N THR A 249 2.82 -9.07 -14.51
CA THR A 249 2.66 -8.13 -15.61
C THR A 249 1.76 -6.98 -15.18
N PHE A 250 2.10 -5.76 -15.60
CA PHE A 250 1.38 -4.56 -15.20
C PHE A 250 0.94 -3.77 -16.44
N THR A 251 -0.28 -3.28 -16.42
CA THR A 251 -0.73 -2.24 -17.33
C THR A 251 -1.26 -1.04 -16.52
N TYR A 252 -1.34 0.13 -17.17
CA TYR A 252 -1.68 1.37 -16.51
C TYR A 252 -2.76 2.12 -17.28
N TYR A 253 -3.54 2.92 -16.58
CA TYR A 253 -4.36 3.94 -17.21
C TYR A 253 -3.46 5.03 -17.82
N GLU A 254 -3.90 5.62 -18.96
CA GLU A 254 -3.19 6.68 -19.68
C GLU A 254 -3.59 8.08 -19.14
#